data_f6e4e6508a542f3618941391831ae963
#
_entry.id   f6e4e6508a542f3618941391831ae963
#
_cell.length_a   1.000
_cell.length_b   1.000
_cell.length_c   1.000
_cell.angle_alpha   90.00
_cell.angle_beta   90.00
_cell.angle_gamma   90.00
#
_symmetry.space_group_name_H-M   'P 1'
#
loop_
_entity.id
_entity.type
_entity.pdbx_description
1 polymer ?
#
loop_
_entity_poly.entity_id
_entity_poly.type
_entity_poly.pdbx_seq_one_letter_code
_entity_poly.pdbx_strand_id
1 'polypeptide(L)'
;PHLQFYGQRQLNSPNNPSGSVYNEHELRQIGKMLMDYPKIFVLSDEIYEHINYGVKHFSFASIPEMYDRTITVNGVAKAFAMTGWRIGYLGAPEWLAKACTKLQGQSTSGANCIAQKATIAALDANVNQIKYMIDEFSERRELIIDLLSEIEGFKLNNPDGAFYIFPDISCLL
;
A
#
# COMPACT_ATOMS: atom_id res chain seq x y z
N PRO A 1 -17.17 -29.96 -6.08
CA PRO A 1 -16.30 -29.00 -5.38
C PRO A 1 -17.14 -27.80 -5.01
N HIS A 2 -17.50 -27.69 -3.73
CA HIS A 2 -18.25 -26.54 -3.23
C HIS A 2 -17.33 -25.33 -3.28
N LEU A 3 -17.65 -24.34 -4.09
CA LEU A 3 -17.11 -22.99 -3.97
C LEU A 3 -17.51 -22.46 -2.59
N GLN A 4 -16.63 -22.64 -1.62
CA GLN A 4 -16.77 -21.96 -0.34
C GLN A 4 -16.50 -20.48 -0.62
N PHE A 5 -17.48 -19.62 -0.36
CA PHE A 5 -17.29 -18.18 -0.41
C PHE A 5 -16.30 -17.77 0.69
N TYR A 6 -15.09 -17.41 0.29
CA TYR A 6 -14.11 -16.79 1.15
C TYR A 6 -14.40 -15.29 1.24
N GLY A 7 -14.48 -14.76 2.45
CA GLY A 7 -14.55 -13.32 2.64
C GLY A 7 -13.20 -12.69 2.32
N GLN A 8 -13.22 -11.48 1.78
CA GLN A 8 -12.03 -10.65 1.55
C GLN A 8 -12.13 -9.38 2.37
N ARG A 9 -11.00 -8.96 2.94
CA ARG A 9 -10.81 -7.65 3.55
C ARG A 9 -9.63 -6.96 2.89
N GLN A 10 -9.80 -5.70 2.55
CA GLN A 10 -8.75 -4.87 1.99
C GLN A 10 -8.19 -3.96 3.07
N LEU A 11 -6.87 -3.97 3.20
CA LEU A 11 -6.06 -3.00 3.93
C LEU A 11 -5.28 -2.19 2.91
N ASN A 12 -5.18 -0.88 3.12
CA ASN A 12 -4.31 -0.02 2.33
C ASN A 12 -3.56 0.88 3.32
N SER A 13 -2.27 0.62 3.49
CA SER A 13 -1.42 1.32 4.45
C SER A 13 0.02 1.40 3.94
N PRO A 14 0.56 2.60 3.77
CA PRO A 14 -0.08 3.93 3.88
C PRO A 14 -1.27 4.11 2.96
N ASN A 15 -2.29 4.84 3.42
CA ASN A 15 -3.61 4.89 2.79
C ASN A 15 -3.74 5.97 1.71
N ASN A 16 -4.39 5.61 0.63
CA ASN A 16 -4.95 6.54 -0.35
C ASN A 16 -6.49 6.52 -0.17
N PRO A 17 -7.16 7.63 0.19
CA PRO A 17 -6.68 9.02 0.10
C PRO A 17 -6.27 9.66 1.43
N SER A 18 -6.41 8.99 2.58
CA SER A 18 -6.30 9.66 3.89
C SER A 18 -4.85 9.95 4.33
N GLY A 19 -3.85 9.27 3.77
CA GLY A 19 -2.48 9.33 4.24
C GLY A 19 -2.23 8.62 5.59
N SER A 20 -3.24 7.98 6.16
CA SER A 20 -3.12 7.27 7.44
C SER A 20 -2.24 6.04 7.30
N VAL A 21 -1.49 5.72 8.33
CA VAL A 21 -0.62 4.55 8.40
C VAL A 21 -0.98 3.72 9.63
N TYR A 22 -1.29 2.45 9.42
CA TYR A 22 -1.41 1.52 10.54
C TYR A 22 -0.03 1.16 11.07
N ASN A 23 0.18 1.31 12.37
CA ASN A 23 1.40 0.83 13.03
C ASN A 23 1.34 -0.69 13.28
N GLU A 24 2.49 -1.28 13.67
CA GLU A 24 2.60 -2.71 13.92
C GLU A 24 1.59 -3.22 14.96
N HIS A 25 1.37 -2.46 16.03
CA HIS A 25 0.45 -2.86 17.10
C HIS A 25 -0.99 -2.98 16.59
N GLU A 26 -1.45 -1.99 15.84
CA GLU A 26 -2.80 -1.98 15.24
C GLU A 26 -2.98 -3.14 14.24
N LEU A 27 -1.98 -3.37 13.38
CA LEU A 27 -2.03 -4.48 12.43
C LEU A 27 -2.05 -5.84 13.13
N ARG A 28 -1.31 -6.00 14.22
CA ARG A 28 -1.37 -7.22 15.05
C ARG A 28 -2.71 -7.40 15.73
N GLN A 29 -3.36 -6.33 16.17
CA GLN A 29 -4.73 -6.39 16.72
C GLN A 29 -5.73 -6.84 15.66
N ILE A 30 -5.65 -6.29 14.44
CA ILE A 30 -6.47 -6.72 13.29
C ILE A 30 -6.21 -8.21 12.99
N GLY A 31 -4.94 -8.62 12.93
CA GLY A 31 -4.57 -10.02 12.71
C GLY A 31 -5.17 -10.94 13.77
N LYS A 32 -5.06 -10.58 15.05
CA LYS A 32 -5.64 -11.35 16.15
C LYS A 32 -7.16 -11.50 16.01
N MET A 33 -7.87 -10.43 15.70
CA MET A 33 -9.32 -10.49 15.46
C MET A 33 -9.67 -11.40 14.27
N LEU A 34 -8.86 -11.40 13.21
CA LEU A 34 -9.09 -12.23 12.03
C LEU A 34 -8.80 -13.72 12.26
N MET A 35 -8.16 -14.10 13.36
CA MET A 35 -7.97 -15.52 13.70
C MET A 35 -9.30 -16.24 13.92
N ASP A 36 -10.32 -15.55 14.43
CA ASP A 36 -11.66 -16.09 14.61
C ASP A 36 -12.41 -16.31 13.27
N TYR A 37 -11.85 -15.80 12.17
CA TYR A 37 -12.44 -15.84 10.84
C TYR A 37 -11.51 -16.51 9.81
N PRO A 38 -11.25 -17.82 9.90
CA PRO A 38 -10.21 -18.50 9.12
C PRO A 38 -10.46 -18.50 7.60
N LYS A 39 -11.68 -18.17 7.16
CA LYS A 39 -12.05 -18.10 5.73
C LYS A 39 -11.84 -16.72 5.11
N ILE A 40 -11.40 -15.73 5.89
CA ILE A 40 -11.13 -14.39 5.38
C ILE A 40 -9.68 -14.31 4.90
N PHE A 41 -9.50 -13.88 3.66
CA PHE A 41 -8.23 -13.45 3.10
C PHE A 41 -8.08 -11.93 3.22
N VAL A 42 -6.85 -11.48 3.41
CA VAL A 42 -6.50 -10.07 3.48
C VAL A 42 -5.74 -9.66 2.22
N LEU A 43 -6.27 -8.68 1.49
CA LEU A 43 -5.53 -7.99 0.44
C LEU A 43 -4.86 -6.77 1.08
N SER A 44 -3.54 -6.82 1.24
CA SER A 44 -2.74 -5.73 1.79
C SER A 44 -2.10 -4.95 0.66
N ASP A 45 -2.61 -3.76 0.40
CA ASP A 45 -2.04 -2.82 -0.58
C ASP A 45 -1.00 -1.96 0.11
N GLU A 46 0.27 -2.24 -0.18
CA GLU A 46 1.44 -1.64 0.47
C GLU A 46 2.24 -0.75 -0.51
N ILE A 47 1.61 -0.29 -1.59
CA ILE A 47 2.25 0.47 -2.67
C ILE A 47 3.00 1.73 -2.20
N TYR A 48 2.66 2.26 -1.02
CA TYR A 48 3.29 3.44 -0.42
C TYR A 48 4.26 3.10 0.71
N GLU A 49 4.70 1.85 0.88
CA GLU A 49 5.53 1.37 1.99
C GLU A 49 6.77 2.23 2.28
N HIS A 50 7.37 2.85 1.27
CA HIS A 50 8.56 3.70 1.40
C HIS A 50 8.25 5.18 1.64
N ILE A 51 6.99 5.61 1.52
CA ILE A 51 6.59 7.01 1.67
C ILE A 51 5.90 7.17 3.01
N ASN A 52 6.71 7.31 4.07
CA ASN A 52 6.27 7.43 5.45
C ASN A 52 6.94 8.63 6.12
N TYR A 53 6.22 9.29 7.01
CA TYR A 53 6.63 10.50 7.71
C TYR A 53 6.72 10.23 9.23
N GLY A 54 7.65 9.34 9.61
CA GLY A 54 7.92 9.02 11.02
C GLY A 54 7.32 7.69 11.51
N VAL A 55 6.31 7.13 10.85
CA VAL A 55 5.78 5.81 11.19
C VAL A 55 6.52 4.74 10.36
N LYS A 56 7.11 3.76 11.02
CA LYS A 56 7.76 2.66 10.33
C LYS A 56 6.71 1.75 9.70
N HIS A 57 6.85 1.50 8.40
CA HIS A 57 6.02 0.52 7.71
C HIS A 57 6.20 -0.88 8.31
N PHE A 58 5.07 -1.58 8.47
CA PHE A 58 5.01 -2.99 8.87
C PHE A 58 4.09 -3.73 7.92
N SER A 59 4.61 -4.74 7.22
CA SER A 59 3.79 -5.55 6.32
C SER A 59 2.86 -6.48 7.08
N PHE A 60 1.59 -6.53 6.69
CA PHE A 60 0.62 -7.41 7.32
C PHE A 60 0.98 -8.90 7.18
N ALA A 61 1.62 -9.28 6.08
CA ALA A 61 2.13 -10.63 5.86
C ALA A 61 3.28 -11.02 6.83
N SER A 62 3.88 -10.07 7.56
CA SER A 62 4.87 -10.36 8.58
C SER A 62 4.29 -10.96 9.87
N ILE A 63 2.96 -10.98 10.00
CA ILE A 63 2.26 -11.66 11.10
C ILE A 63 2.18 -13.15 10.75
N PRO A 64 2.84 -14.05 11.51
CA PRO A 64 2.95 -15.47 11.12
C PRO A 64 1.61 -16.13 10.83
N GLU A 65 0.61 -15.86 11.66
CA GLU A 65 -0.74 -16.44 11.55
C GLU A 65 -1.53 -15.91 10.35
N MET A 66 -1.09 -14.80 9.77
CA MET A 66 -1.72 -14.15 8.61
C MET A 66 -0.99 -14.44 7.29
N TYR A 67 0.25 -14.94 7.33
CA TYR A 67 1.08 -15.15 6.15
C TYR A 67 0.36 -15.93 5.04
N ASP A 68 -0.22 -17.07 5.38
CA ASP A 68 -0.90 -17.96 4.42
C ASP A 68 -2.28 -17.46 3.97
N ARG A 69 -2.71 -16.31 4.46
CA ARG A 69 -4.00 -15.67 4.14
C ARG A 69 -3.86 -14.22 3.68
N THR A 70 -2.64 -13.77 3.49
CA THR A 70 -2.37 -12.40 3.01
C THR A 70 -1.94 -12.41 1.56
N ILE A 71 -2.49 -11.48 0.81
CA ILE A 71 -2.09 -11.13 -0.54
C ILE A 71 -1.50 -9.73 -0.44
N THR A 72 -0.20 -9.62 -0.44
CA THR A 72 0.49 -8.32 -0.47
C THR A 72 0.58 -7.84 -1.90
N VAL A 73 0.04 -6.66 -2.17
CA VAL A 73 0.14 -5.98 -3.46
C VAL A 73 1.08 -4.80 -3.31
N ASN A 74 2.03 -4.69 -4.24
CA ASN A 74 3.02 -3.63 -4.22
C ASN A 74 3.51 -3.32 -5.64
N GLY A 75 4.44 -2.38 -5.77
CA GLY A 75 5.02 -2.01 -7.06
C GLY A 75 6.02 -0.86 -6.95
N VAL A 76 6.72 -0.63 -8.03
CA VAL A 76 7.76 0.42 -8.11
C VAL A 76 7.22 1.79 -8.54
N ALA A 77 5.92 1.86 -8.84
CA ALA A 77 5.31 3.05 -9.43
C ALA A 77 5.42 4.30 -8.55
N LYS A 78 5.36 4.14 -7.23
CA LYS A 78 5.31 5.26 -6.28
C LYS A 78 6.68 5.56 -5.70
N ALA A 79 7.27 4.63 -4.99
CA ALA A 79 8.56 4.82 -4.34
C ALA A 79 9.69 5.17 -5.30
N PHE A 80 9.66 4.63 -6.50
CA PHE A 80 10.72 4.81 -7.51
C PHE A 80 10.28 5.74 -8.68
N ALA A 81 9.19 6.48 -8.53
CA ALA A 81 8.64 7.37 -9.55
C ALA A 81 8.43 6.71 -10.93
N MET A 82 8.10 5.42 -10.96
CA MET A 82 7.97 4.59 -12.15
C MET A 82 6.53 4.38 -12.59
N THR A 83 5.67 5.40 -12.46
CA THR A 83 4.24 5.28 -12.79
C THR A 83 3.98 4.92 -14.25
N GLY A 84 4.76 5.48 -15.17
CA GLY A 84 4.67 5.23 -16.62
C GLY A 84 5.10 3.82 -17.05
N TRP A 85 5.87 3.10 -16.23
CA TRP A 85 6.36 1.76 -16.53
C TRP A 85 5.28 0.67 -16.40
N ARG A 86 4.18 0.98 -15.79
CA ARG A 86 2.98 0.12 -15.67
C ARG A 86 3.28 -1.27 -15.10
N ILE A 87 3.98 -1.34 -13.97
CA ILE A 87 4.32 -2.60 -13.33
C ILE A 87 3.93 -2.61 -11.85
N GLY A 88 3.39 -3.72 -11.41
CA GLY A 88 3.13 -4.06 -10.04
C GLY A 88 3.35 -5.55 -9.85
N TYR A 89 3.40 -5.98 -8.61
CA TYR A 89 3.58 -7.37 -8.25
C TYR A 89 2.77 -7.72 -7.01
N LEU A 90 2.57 -8.99 -6.79
CA LEU A 90 1.92 -9.50 -5.59
C LEU A 90 2.73 -10.64 -4.97
N GLY A 91 2.69 -10.72 -3.66
CA GLY A 91 3.09 -11.88 -2.87
C GLY A 91 1.84 -12.53 -2.28
N ALA A 92 1.68 -13.84 -2.47
CA ALA A 92 0.51 -14.58 -2.00
C ALA A 92 0.84 -16.06 -1.82
N PRO A 93 -0.02 -16.84 -1.14
CA PRO A 93 0.09 -18.31 -1.14
C PRO A 93 0.23 -18.85 -2.56
N GLU A 94 1.07 -19.87 -2.75
CA GLU A 94 1.48 -20.36 -4.08
C GLU A 94 0.30 -20.69 -5.00
N TRP A 95 -0.72 -21.35 -4.46
CA TRP A 95 -1.91 -21.73 -5.23
C TRP A 95 -2.63 -20.50 -5.81
N LEU A 96 -2.69 -19.41 -5.03
CA LEU A 96 -3.34 -18.16 -5.45
C LEU A 96 -2.46 -17.39 -6.43
N ALA A 97 -1.16 -17.29 -6.18
CA ALA A 97 -0.21 -16.70 -7.12
C ALA A 97 -0.25 -17.39 -8.49
N LYS A 98 -0.30 -18.73 -8.51
CA LYS A 98 -0.47 -19.53 -9.76
C LYS A 98 -1.80 -19.22 -10.46
N ALA A 99 -2.89 -19.07 -9.70
CA ALA A 99 -4.19 -18.72 -10.29
C ALA A 99 -4.17 -17.31 -10.90
N CYS A 100 -3.58 -16.33 -10.21
CA CYS A 100 -3.39 -14.98 -10.73
C CYS A 100 -2.53 -14.98 -12.01
N THR A 101 -1.42 -15.72 -12.02
CA THR A 101 -0.55 -15.85 -13.21
C THR A 101 -1.31 -16.43 -14.39
N LYS A 102 -2.13 -17.47 -14.15
CA LYS A 102 -2.95 -18.08 -15.21
C LYS A 102 -3.95 -17.07 -15.78
N LEU A 103 -4.65 -16.35 -14.92
CA LEU A 103 -5.63 -15.33 -15.33
C LEU A 103 -4.96 -14.18 -16.09
N GLN A 104 -3.86 -13.66 -15.56
CA GLN A 104 -3.07 -12.61 -16.19
C GLN A 104 -2.59 -13.02 -17.58
N GLY A 105 -2.09 -14.26 -17.73
CA GLY A 105 -1.63 -14.79 -19.00
C GLY A 105 -2.72 -14.85 -20.08
N GLN A 106 -4.00 -15.02 -19.68
CA GLN A 106 -5.13 -15.01 -20.61
C GLN A 106 -5.66 -13.60 -20.91
N SER A 107 -5.35 -12.63 -20.03
CA SER A 107 -5.85 -11.25 -20.14
C SER A 107 -4.86 -10.34 -20.89
N THR A 108 -3.63 -10.23 -20.40
CA THR A 108 -2.63 -9.29 -20.92
C THR A 108 -1.31 -9.96 -21.32
N SER A 109 -1.24 -11.28 -21.28
CA SER A 109 -0.04 -12.12 -21.51
C SER A 109 1.07 -11.93 -20.48
N GLY A 110 1.36 -10.71 -20.05
CA GLY A 110 2.35 -10.39 -19.04
C GLY A 110 2.79 -8.93 -19.09
N ALA A 111 3.61 -8.54 -18.10
CA ALA A 111 4.18 -7.20 -18.05
C ALA A 111 5.30 -7.04 -19.10
N ASN A 112 5.50 -5.82 -19.57
CA ASN A 112 6.58 -5.49 -20.52
C ASN A 112 7.95 -5.90 -19.96
N CYS A 113 8.76 -6.60 -20.76
CA CYS A 113 10.04 -7.17 -20.30
C CYS A 113 11.08 -6.10 -19.94
N ILE A 114 11.07 -4.93 -20.60
CA ILE A 114 11.94 -3.80 -20.25
C ILE A 114 11.56 -3.26 -18.87
N ALA A 115 10.25 -3.10 -18.62
CA ALA A 115 9.73 -2.68 -17.33
C ALA A 115 10.09 -3.67 -16.22
N GLN A 116 10.05 -4.98 -16.49
CA GLN A 116 10.48 -6.00 -15.52
C GLN A 116 11.96 -5.85 -15.17
N LYS A 117 12.83 -5.64 -16.16
CA LYS A 117 14.27 -5.42 -15.93
C LYS A 117 14.53 -4.13 -15.14
N ALA A 118 13.83 -3.05 -15.48
CA ALA A 118 13.92 -1.81 -14.72
C ALA A 118 13.43 -1.97 -13.26
N THR A 119 12.38 -2.77 -13.05
CA THR A 119 11.88 -3.10 -11.71
C THR A 119 12.91 -3.85 -10.87
N ILE A 120 13.62 -4.83 -11.45
CA ILE A 120 14.71 -5.53 -10.76
C ILE A 120 15.76 -4.52 -10.29
N ALA A 121 16.21 -3.64 -11.18
CA ALA A 121 17.20 -2.62 -10.83
C ALA A 121 16.69 -1.66 -9.73
N ALA A 122 15.40 -1.31 -9.74
CA ALA A 122 14.80 -0.47 -8.70
C ALA A 122 14.76 -1.19 -7.35
N LEU A 123 14.38 -2.45 -7.32
CA LEU A 123 14.29 -3.24 -6.07
C LEU A 123 15.67 -3.60 -5.49
N ASP A 124 16.68 -3.76 -6.35
CA ASP A 124 18.06 -3.98 -5.92
C ASP A 124 18.76 -2.68 -5.48
N ALA A 125 18.17 -1.52 -5.76
CA ALA A 125 18.73 -0.23 -5.40
C ALA A 125 18.67 0.00 -3.88
N ASN A 126 19.65 0.74 -3.36
CA ASN A 126 19.62 1.17 -1.97
C ASN A 126 18.47 2.18 -1.75
N VAL A 127 17.61 1.93 -0.78
CA VAL A 127 16.48 2.80 -0.43
C VAL A 127 16.91 4.25 -0.16
N ASN A 128 18.13 4.48 0.30
CA ASN A 128 18.67 5.83 0.46
C ASN A 128 18.71 6.64 -0.84
N GLN A 129 18.70 6.00 -1.99
CA GLN A 129 18.67 6.69 -3.29
C GLN A 129 17.35 7.41 -3.56
N ILE A 130 16.26 6.99 -2.90
CA ILE A 130 14.95 7.65 -3.00
C ILE A 130 14.66 8.62 -1.85
N LYS A 131 15.58 8.71 -0.87
CA LYS A 131 15.37 9.54 0.33
C LYS A 131 15.08 11.00 0.00
N TYR A 132 15.81 11.58 -0.96
CA TYR A 132 15.59 12.97 -1.38
C TYR A 132 14.14 13.24 -1.80
N MET A 133 13.51 12.27 -2.43
CA MET A 133 12.12 12.37 -2.90
C MET A 133 11.15 12.28 -1.71
N ILE A 134 11.47 11.46 -0.71
CA ILE A 134 10.67 11.36 0.52
C ILE A 134 10.78 12.66 1.33
N ASP A 135 11.98 13.22 1.42
CA ASP A 135 12.23 14.51 2.10
C ASP A 135 11.42 15.63 1.42
N GLU A 136 11.43 15.72 0.09
CA GLU A 136 10.64 16.67 -0.69
C GLU A 136 9.13 16.47 -0.48
N PHE A 137 8.64 15.25 -0.41
CA PHE A 137 7.25 14.99 -0.07
C PHE A 137 6.91 15.41 1.36
N SER A 138 7.83 15.27 2.31
CA SER A 138 7.65 15.74 3.68
C SER A 138 7.51 17.27 3.74
N GLU A 139 8.37 18.01 3.05
CA GLU A 139 8.31 19.47 2.97
C GLU A 139 6.99 19.95 2.33
N ARG A 140 6.57 19.31 1.25
CA ARG A 140 5.29 19.63 0.59
C ARG A 140 4.09 19.26 1.46
N ARG A 141 4.18 18.19 2.25
CA ARG A 141 3.16 17.82 3.22
C ARG A 141 2.98 18.91 4.27
N GLU A 142 4.06 19.41 4.86
CA GLU A 142 4.01 20.50 5.84
C GLU A 142 3.40 21.76 5.21
N LEU A 143 3.90 22.16 4.05
CA LEU A 143 3.38 23.32 3.33
C LEU A 143 1.88 23.26 3.06
N ILE A 144 1.38 22.11 2.56
CA ILE A 144 -0.05 21.98 2.23
C ILE A 144 -0.92 21.94 3.50
N ILE A 145 -0.43 21.36 4.59
CA ILE A 145 -1.12 21.37 5.88
C ILE A 145 -1.24 22.80 6.38
N ASP A 146 -0.16 23.57 6.36
CA ASP A 146 -0.16 24.98 6.79
C ASP A 146 -1.16 25.80 5.97
N LEU A 147 -1.06 25.74 4.63
CA LEU A 147 -1.95 26.47 3.74
C LEU A 147 -3.44 26.12 3.91
N LEU A 148 -3.75 24.84 4.07
CA LEU A 148 -5.13 24.41 4.25
C LEU A 148 -5.66 24.71 5.65
N SER A 149 -4.79 24.81 6.67
CA SER A 149 -5.19 25.17 8.03
C SER A 149 -5.64 26.63 8.16
N GLU A 150 -5.24 27.50 7.20
CA GLU A 150 -5.70 28.90 7.13
C GLU A 150 -7.15 29.01 6.63
N ILE A 151 -7.71 27.95 6.04
CA ILE A 151 -9.09 27.96 5.53
C ILE A 151 -10.05 27.69 6.67
N GLU A 152 -10.87 28.67 6.99
CA GLU A 152 -11.86 28.59 8.08
C GLU A 152 -12.84 27.40 7.86
N GLY A 153 -13.00 26.58 8.88
CA GLY A 153 -13.92 25.45 8.90
C GLY A 153 -13.36 24.15 8.32
N PHE A 154 -12.18 24.16 7.66
CA PHE A 154 -11.53 22.91 7.25
C PHE A 154 -11.00 22.17 8.45
N LYS A 155 -11.22 20.83 8.47
CA LYS A 155 -10.60 19.94 9.46
C LYS A 155 -9.62 19.03 8.74
N LEU A 156 -8.37 19.07 9.17
CA LEU A 156 -7.29 18.30 8.57
C LEU A 156 -6.92 17.12 9.45
N ASN A 157 -6.65 15.97 8.83
CA ASN A 157 -5.86 14.94 9.43
C ASN A 157 -4.39 15.13 9.01
N ASN A 158 -3.46 14.86 9.90
CA ASN A 158 -2.05 14.79 9.54
C ASN A 158 -1.77 13.46 8.86
N PRO A 159 -1.42 13.43 7.56
CA PRO A 159 -1.05 12.19 6.92
C PRO A 159 0.32 11.70 7.42
N ASP A 160 0.40 10.44 7.83
CA ASP A 160 1.64 9.80 8.28
C ASP A 160 2.40 9.09 7.16
N GLY A 161 1.78 9.01 5.97
CA GLY A 161 2.38 8.42 4.78
C GLY A 161 1.65 8.75 3.48
N ALA A 162 2.12 8.18 2.39
CA ALA A 162 1.71 8.49 1.02
C ALA A 162 1.96 9.98 0.68
N PHE A 163 1.25 10.55 -0.29
CA PHE A 163 1.39 11.96 -0.69
C PHE A 163 0.01 12.61 -0.91
N TYR A 164 -0.93 12.28 -0.05
CA TYR A 164 -2.29 12.80 -0.09
C TYR A 164 -2.62 13.58 1.17
N ILE A 165 -3.50 14.58 1.02
CA ILE A 165 -4.22 15.19 2.12
C ILE A 165 -5.72 15.07 1.83
N PHE A 166 -6.50 14.78 2.85
CA PHE A 166 -7.94 14.52 2.73
C PHE A 166 -8.71 15.32 3.77
N PRO A 167 -8.97 16.63 3.50
CA PRO A 167 -9.66 17.50 4.42
C PRO A 167 -11.15 17.17 4.53
N ASP A 168 -11.71 17.32 5.74
CA ASP A 168 -13.16 17.42 5.94
C ASP A 168 -13.59 18.85 5.59
N ILE A 169 -14.40 18.96 4.55
CA ILE A 169 -14.93 20.22 4.02
C ILE A 169 -16.44 20.37 4.31
N SER A 170 -16.97 19.64 5.29
CA SER A 170 -18.40 19.68 5.64
C SER A 170 -18.92 21.10 5.96
N CYS A 171 -18.03 22.02 6.29
CA CYS A 171 -18.35 23.44 6.51
C CYS A 171 -18.83 24.16 5.24
N LEU A 172 -18.58 23.61 4.05
CA LEU A 172 -18.96 24.19 2.76
C LEU A 172 -20.28 23.61 2.21
N LEU A 173 -20.85 22.61 2.89
CA LEU A 173 -22.07 21.92 2.50
C LEU A 173 -23.27 22.40 3.31
#